data_4b5851a29c840543696b08e9a158308b
#
_entry.id   4b5851a29c840543696b08e9a158308b
#
_cell.length_a   1.000
_cell.length_b   1.000
_cell.length_c   1.000
_cell.angle_alpha   90.00
_cell.angle_beta   90.00
_cell.angle_gamma   90.00
#
_symmetry.space_group_name_H-M   'P 1'
#
loop_
_entity.id
_entity.type
_entity.pdbx_description
1 polymer ?
#
loop_
_entity_poly.entity_id
_entity_poly.type
_entity_poly.pdbx_seq_one_letter_code
_entity_poly.pdbx_strand_id
1 'polypeptide(L)'
;MYRFICSLLILTVVVPLAGLTVWVSWEGEDFYREVASSFEREKGIKVELEYFPKIEEKLGVALKTGDMPDMALVKDTYSGNLGASKRALEIAADDLARFKGEYLEAYMYDGTVVALPFYADIQVAFINRTVFDKAGLPLPGELDLGELEAIVQELKKVVQYPVAFDFTSPYMMFPYISDPSPVGEGGRPFLSGRERVEAVEAVKVYFDTGVLSRLERAAMNGLFRNGKIGIMLQGSYMAEKFAAANLDFAMVPLPDLEGRKIRGVIDSKGFALFKEESYAQSIEFARYLMEKSEAFCGQYWKYPLFETVQGDPELERIIASGQYMPNGPGYQAMLFEAFEPALQAIFSGAMGVEQALNGAQGYIDSTW
;
A
#
# COMPACT_ATOMS: atom_id res chain seq x y z
N MET A 1 53.38 -14.94 57.43
CA MET A 1 53.33 -14.86 55.95
C MET A 1 51.85 -14.74 55.59
N TYR A 2 51.33 -13.46 55.52
CA TYR A 2 49.93 -13.16 55.22
C TYR A 2 49.80 -12.91 53.69
N ARG A 3 48.99 -13.74 53.01
CA ARG A 3 48.59 -13.53 51.60
C ARG A 3 47.36 -12.63 51.58
N PHE A 4 47.53 -11.40 51.07
CA PHE A 4 46.43 -10.51 50.70
C PHE A 4 45.86 -10.99 49.37
N ILE A 5 44.59 -11.48 49.37
CA ILE A 5 43.83 -11.74 48.16
C ILE A 5 43.13 -10.42 47.83
N CYS A 6 43.60 -9.73 46.76
CA CYS A 6 42.92 -8.56 46.17
C CYS A 6 41.75 -9.11 45.30
N SER A 7 40.54 -9.04 45.81
CA SER A 7 39.32 -9.30 44.96
C SER A 7 39.08 -8.05 44.07
N LEU A 8 39.31 -8.24 42.79
CA LEU A 8 38.97 -7.22 41.79
C LEU A 8 37.44 -7.24 41.60
N LEU A 9 36.74 -6.23 42.14
CA LEU A 9 35.33 -6.00 41.86
C LEU A 9 35.24 -5.41 40.46
N ILE A 10 34.85 -6.19 39.46
CA ILE A 10 34.47 -5.68 38.13
C ILE A 10 33.11 -5.02 38.28
N LEU A 11 33.09 -3.71 38.40
CA LEU A 11 31.89 -2.89 38.31
C LEU A 11 31.46 -2.88 36.85
N THR A 12 30.52 -3.75 36.49
CA THR A 12 29.82 -3.63 35.19
C THR A 12 28.96 -2.38 35.26
N VAL A 13 29.41 -1.31 34.65
CA VAL A 13 28.59 -0.12 34.39
C VAL A 13 27.60 -0.53 33.32
N VAL A 14 26.39 -0.85 33.74
CA VAL A 14 25.25 -0.97 32.82
C VAL A 14 24.93 0.46 32.37
N VAL A 15 25.48 0.88 31.26
CA VAL A 15 25.02 2.09 30.56
C VAL A 15 23.58 1.77 30.13
N PRO A 16 22.55 2.52 30.57
CA PRO A 16 21.23 2.31 30.06
C PRO A 16 21.29 2.52 28.53
N LEU A 17 20.94 1.49 27.76
CA LEU A 17 20.78 1.65 26.32
C LEU A 17 19.74 2.74 26.09
N ALA A 18 20.08 3.72 25.28
CA ALA A 18 19.12 4.73 24.84
C ALA A 18 17.91 4.02 24.24
N GLY A 19 16.70 4.46 24.60
CA GLY A 19 15.47 3.86 24.06
C GLY A 19 15.34 4.15 22.57
N LEU A 20 14.62 3.27 21.85
CA LEU A 20 14.26 3.50 20.46
C LEU A 20 13.05 4.42 20.35
N THR A 21 13.11 5.40 19.46
CA THR A 21 11.93 6.19 19.04
C THR A 21 11.40 5.61 17.74
N VAL A 22 10.14 5.14 17.76
CA VAL A 22 9.52 4.46 16.63
C VAL A 22 8.25 5.19 16.21
N TRP A 23 8.20 5.63 14.97
CA TRP A 23 7.01 6.26 14.41
C TRP A 23 6.18 5.27 13.60
N VAL A 24 4.88 5.19 13.90
CA VAL A 24 3.93 4.31 13.22
C VAL A 24 2.71 5.06 12.75
N SER A 25 1.96 4.45 11.85
CA SER A 25 0.75 5.01 11.25
C SER A 25 -0.21 3.89 10.81
N TRP A 26 -1.34 4.28 10.26
CA TRP A 26 -2.38 3.43 9.69
C TRP A 26 -3.05 2.52 10.72
N GLU A 27 -3.03 1.22 10.53
CA GLU A 27 -3.70 0.25 11.39
C GLU A 27 -2.82 -0.20 12.57
N GLY A 28 -3.45 -0.68 13.63
CA GLY A 28 -2.78 -1.48 14.64
C GLY A 28 -1.98 -0.71 15.68
N GLU A 29 -2.34 0.52 16.02
CA GLU A 29 -1.66 1.27 17.09
C GLU A 29 -1.53 0.45 18.38
N ASP A 30 -2.60 -0.23 18.80
CA ASP A 30 -2.60 -1.06 20.00
C ASP A 30 -1.64 -2.25 19.89
N PHE A 31 -1.57 -2.89 18.71
CA PHE A 31 -0.62 -3.95 18.43
C PHE A 31 0.83 -3.47 18.59
N TYR A 32 1.18 -2.34 17.98
CA TYR A 32 2.55 -1.79 18.09
C TYR A 32 2.88 -1.45 19.54
N ARG A 33 1.95 -0.90 20.32
CA ARG A 33 2.16 -0.58 21.75
C ARG A 33 2.35 -1.83 22.59
N GLU A 34 1.58 -2.89 22.36
CA GLU A 34 1.70 -4.17 23.05
C GLU A 34 3.06 -4.83 22.73
N VAL A 35 3.45 -4.85 21.45
CA VAL A 35 4.72 -5.43 21.03
C VAL A 35 5.90 -4.63 21.60
N ALA A 36 5.85 -3.29 21.59
CA ALA A 36 6.87 -2.44 22.20
C ALA A 36 7.03 -2.73 23.70
N SER A 37 5.91 -2.83 24.44
CA SER A 37 5.92 -3.15 25.86
C SER A 37 6.46 -4.58 26.15
N SER A 38 6.17 -5.53 25.26
CA SER A 38 6.69 -6.91 25.38
C SER A 38 8.19 -6.96 25.09
N PHE A 39 8.63 -6.24 24.05
CA PHE A 39 10.04 -6.13 23.71
C PHE A 39 10.86 -5.50 24.84
N GLU A 40 10.37 -4.43 25.47
CA GLU A 40 11.02 -3.79 26.60
C GLU A 40 11.17 -4.79 27.78
N ARG A 41 10.12 -5.57 28.09
CA ARG A 41 10.19 -6.58 29.18
C ARG A 41 11.16 -7.71 28.87
N GLU A 42 11.25 -8.16 27.63
CA GLU A 42 12.04 -9.33 27.23
C GLU A 42 13.50 -8.98 26.92
N LYS A 43 13.75 -7.79 26.36
CA LYS A 43 15.06 -7.37 25.87
C LYS A 43 15.70 -6.26 26.72
N GLY A 44 14.95 -5.59 27.57
CA GLY A 44 15.42 -4.47 28.39
C GLY A 44 15.68 -3.20 27.59
N ILE A 45 15.21 -3.11 26.34
CA ILE A 45 15.35 -1.95 25.46
C ILE A 45 14.02 -1.21 25.46
N LYS A 46 13.99 0.04 25.92
CA LYS A 46 12.81 0.88 25.91
C LYS A 46 12.44 1.26 24.49
N VAL A 47 11.13 1.24 24.15
CA VAL A 47 10.59 1.68 22.86
C VAL A 47 9.58 2.80 23.10
N GLU A 48 9.91 4.01 22.65
CA GLU A 48 9.02 5.16 22.64
C GLU A 48 8.27 5.17 21.30
N LEU A 49 7.01 4.72 21.34
CA LEU A 49 6.18 4.60 20.16
C LEU A 49 5.31 5.84 19.99
N GLU A 50 5.42 6.49 18.85
CA GLU A 50 4.61 7.65 18.46
C GLU A 50 3.74 7.31 17.25
N TYR A 51 2.42 7.56 17.37
CA TYR A 51 1.46 7.33 16.29
C TYR A 51 1.15 8.65 15.57
N PHE A 52 1.27 8.65 14.24
CA PHE A 52 0.96 9.79 13.39
C PHE A 52 -0.09 9.42 12.33
N PRO A 53 -1.30 10.01 12.33
CA PRO A 53 -2.29 9.78 11.27
C PRO A 53 -1.80 10.11 9.86
N LYS A 54 -0.81 11.03 9.76
CA LYS A 54 -0.20 11.51 8.52
C LYS A 54 1.32 11.46 8.61
N ILE A 55 1.86 10.25 8.71
CA ILE A 55 3.29 10.04 8.94
C ILE A 55 4.16 10.62 7.82
N GLU A 56 3.68 10.62 6.57
CA GLU A 56 4.44 11.15 5.42
C GLU A 56 4.64 12.66 5.53
N GLU A 57 3.66 13.42 6.04
CA GLU A 57 3.81 14.85 6.32
C GLU A 57 4.85 15.08 7.44
N LYS A 58 4.79 14.27 8.50
CA LYS A 58 5.75 14.33 9.61
C LYS A 58 7.18 14.01 9.14
N LEU A 59 7.33 12.95 8.36
CA LEU A 59 8.62 12.57 7.76
C LEU A 59 9.15 13.65 6.81
N GLY A 60 8.28 14.26 6.00
CA GLY A 60 8.67 15.36 5.12
C GLY A 60 9.25 16.57 5.87
N VAL A 61 8.76 16.87 7.07
CA VAL A 61 9.32 17.88 7.97
C VAL A 61 10.66 17.40 8.56
N ALA A 62 10.68 16.18 9.11
CA ALA A 62 11.85 15.61 9.74
C ALA A 62 13.05 15.48 8.77
N LEU A 63 12.81 15.10 7.52
CA LEU A 63 13.85 15.06 6.48
C LEU A 63 14.52 16.42 6.28
N LYS A 64 13.76 17.52 6.42
CA LYS A 64 14.28 18.89 6.28
C LYS A 64 15.00 19.39 7.54
N THR A 65 14.48 19.06 8.71
CA THR A 65 15.03 19.53 10.00
C THR A 65 16.15 18.64 10.55
N GLY A 66 16.18 17.37 10.15
CA GLY A 66 17.11 16.37 10.67
C GLY A 66 16.66 15.70 11.97
N ASP A 67 15.46 16.02 12.48
CA ASP A 67 14.89 15.43 13.68
C ASP A 67 14.18 14.10 13.36
N MET A 68 15.00 13.07 13.10
CA MET A 68 14.53 11.75 12.69
C MET A 68 14.33 10.82 13.89
N PRO A 69 13.33 9.90 13.85
CA PRO A 69 13.24 8.81 14.82
C PRO A 69 14.37 7.80 14.59
N ASP A 70 14.44 6.76 15.39
CA ASP A 70 15.32 5.62 15.12
C ASP A 70 14.78 4.79 13.96
N MET A 71 13.46 4.58 13.92
CA MET A 71 12.79 3.92 12.80
C MET A 71 11.37 4.47 12.57
N ALA A 72 10.88 4.35 11.35
CA ALA A 72 9.51 4.73 11.01
C ALA A 72 8.88 3.77 10.01
N LEU A 73 7.57 3.52 10.19
CA LEU A 73 6.75 2.81 9.21
C LEU A 73 6.49 3.72 8.01
N VAL A 74 6.83 3.25 6.81
CA VAL A 74 6.74 4.03 5.56
C VAL A 74 6.07 3.21 4.47
N LYS A 75 5.49 3.89 3.48
CA LYS A 75 5.03 3.23 2.26
C LYS A 75 6.19 2.95 1.31
N ASP A 76 6.05 1.90 0.51
CA ASP A 76 6.95 1.58 -0.60
C ASP A 76 7.17 2.77 -1.53
N THR A 77 6.11 3.47 -1.91
CA THR A 77 6.17 4.65 -2.80
C THR A 77 6.94 5.85 -2.21
N TYR A 78 7.24 5.83 -0.91
CA TYR A 78 8.06 6.87 -0.25
C TYR A 78 9.56 6.54 -0.24
N SER A 79 9.93 5.31 -0.60
CA SER A 79 11.31 4.83 -0.54
C SER A 79 12.29 5.65 -1.37
N GLY A 80 11.86 6.10 -2.56
CA GLY A 80 12.69 6.99 -3.39
C GLY A 80 12.99 8.33 -2.74
N ASN A 81 12.01 8.95 -2.07
CA ASN A 81 12.23 10.19 -1.31
C ASN A 81 13.21 9.98 -0.16
N LEU A 82 13.11 8.85 0.54
CA LEU A 82 14.02 8.49 1.63
C LEU A 82 15.44 8.28 1.12
N GLY A 83 15.62 7.47 0.07
CA GLY A 83 16.92 7.21 -0.52
C GLY A 83 17.58 8.49 -1.06
N ALA A 84 16.83 9.30 -1.83
CA ALA A 84 17.33 10.57 -2.37
C ALA A 84 17.74 11.57 -1.27
N SER A 85 17.07 11.55 -0.12
CA SER A 85 17.40 12.39 1.02
C SER A 85 18.72 12.01 1.72
N LYS A 86 19.20 10.78 1.49
CA LYS A 86 20.37 10.18 2.19
C LYS A 86 20.21 10.15 3.71
N ARG A 87 18.97 10.14 4.20
CA ARG A 87 18.66 10.08 5.64
C ARG A 87 18.30 8.68 6.11
N ALA A 88 17.67 7.87 5.24
CA ALA A 88 17.45 6.46 5.55
C ALA A 88 18.77 5.69 5.41
N LEU A 89 18.99 4.78 6.34
CA LEU A 89 20.14 3.89 6.33
C LEU A 89 19.95 2.78 5.31
N GLU A 90 21.04 2.33 4.72
CA GLU A 90 21.06 1.09 3.96
C GLU A 90 20.81 -0.10 4.90
N ILE A 91 19.93 -1.00 4.50
CA ILE A 91 19.72 -2.25 5.24
C ILE A 91 20.77 -3.26 4.81
N ALA A 92 21.49 -3.83 5.78
CA ALA A 92 22.54 -4.79 5.51
C ALA A 92 21.98 -6.07 4.87
N ALA A 93 22.73 -6.66 3.94
CA ALA A 93 22.32 -7.85 3.18
C ALA A 93 21.89 -9.03 4.09
N ASP A 94 22.58 -9.25 5.21
CA ASP A 94 22.25 -10.30 6.18
C ASP A 94 20.89 -10.07 6.86
N ASP A 95 20.44 -8.81 6.98
CA ASP A 95 19.15 -8.46 7.54
C ASP A 95 18.01 -8.65 6.54
N LEU A 96 18.33 -8.71 5.23
CA LEU A 96 17.40 -8.91 4.12
C LEU A 96 17.17 -10.38 3.75
N ALA A 97 17.94 -11.31 4.29
CA ALA A 97 17.95 -12.72 3.88
C ALA A 97 16.60 -13.46 4.07
N ARG A 98 15.66 -12.89 4.85
CA ARG A 98 14.33 -13.46 5.11
C ARG A 98 13.21 -12.88 4.24
N PHE A 99 13.56 -12.04 3.27
CA PHE A 99 12.60 -11.41 2.37
C PHE A 99 12.77 -11.94 0.96
N LYS A 100 11.67 -12.16 0.24
CA LYS A 100 11.69 -12.45 -1.20
C LYS A 100 12.14 -11.20 -1.96
N GLY A 101 13.00 -11.38 -2.97
CA GLY A 101 13.58 -10.27 -3.73
C GLY A 101 12.56 -9.32 -4.32
N GLU A 102 11.43 -9.84 -4.79
CA GLU A 102 10.32 -9.06 -5.35
C GLU A 102 9.73 -8.03 -4.38
N TYR A 103 9.76 -8.30 -3.07
CA TYR A 103 9.29 -7.35 -2.05
C TYR A 103 10.34 -6.30 -1.71
N LEU A 104 11.63 -6.63 -1.88
CA LEU A 104 12.73 -5.70 -1.65
C LEU A 104 12.79 -4.62 -2.73
N GLU A 105 12.46 -4.97 -3.98
CA GLU A 105 12.50 -4.04 -5.11
C GLU A 105 11.64 -2.78 -4.86
N ALA A 106 10.51 -2.91 -4.19
CA ALA A 106 9.63 -1.80 -3.83
C ALA A 106 10.28 -0.79 -2.85
N TYR A 107 11.30 -1.23 -2.11
CA TYR A 107 12.02 -0.42 -1.13
C TYR A 107 13.45 -0.09 -1.56
N MET A 108 13.74 -0.30 -2.84
CA MET A 108 15.07 -0.05 -3.39
C MET A 108 15.15 1.34 -4.03
N TYR A 109 16.23 2.05 -3.75
CA TYR A 109 16.61 3.29 -4.41
C TYR A 109 18.09 3.23 -4.77
N ASP A 110 18.42 3.46 -6.04
CA ASP A 110 19.79 3.42 -6.58
C ASP A 110 20.58 2.16 -6.15
N GLY A 111 19.93 1.00 -6.22
CA GLY A 111 20.52 -0.30 -5.86
C GLY A 111 20.58 -0.60 -4.36
N THR A 112 20.12 0.30 -3.50
CA THR A 112 20.16 0.17 -2.03
C THR A 112 18.77 0.00 -1.45
N VAL A 113 18.56 -0.99 -0.58
CA VAL A 113 17.30 -1.17 0.16
C VAL A 113 17.29 -0.25 1.37
N VAL A 114 16.27 0.61 1.46
CA VAL A 114 16.15 1.69 2.46
C VAL A 114 15.08 1.45 3.52
N ALA A 115 14.34 0.34 3.43
CA ALA A 115 13.40 -0.07 4.47
C ALA A 115 13.19 -1.60 4.44
N LEU A 116 12.83 -2.17 5.59
CA LEU A 116 12.46 -3.57 5.75
C LEU A 116 10.97 -3.73 5.42
N PRO A 117 10.58 -4.51 4.40
CA PRO A 117 9.17 -4.80 4.12
C PRO A 117 8.46 -5.41 5.34
N PHE A 118 7.22 -5.00 5.60
CA PHE A 118 6.47 -5.54 6.74
C PHE A 118 5.17 -6.20 6.29
N TYR A 119 4.23 -5.44 5.75
CA TYR A 119 2.98 -5.98 5.22
C TYR A 119 2.53 -5.27 3.96
N ALA A 120 1.60 -5.90 3.23
CA ALA A 120 0.99 -5.34 2.04
C ALA A 120 -0.53 -5.41 2.05
N ASP A 121 -1.11 -4.41 1.40
CA ASP A 121 -2.45 -4.39 0.83
C ASP A 121 -2.35 -4.45 -0.70
N ILE A 122 -3.46 -4.72 -1.37
CA ILE A 122 -3.53 -4.72 -2.82
C ILE A 122 -4.91 -4.24 -3.30
N GLN A 123 -4.97 -3.66 -4.48
CA GLN A 123 -6.26 -3.36 -5.12
C GLN A 123 -6.97 -4.63 -5.57
N VAL A 124 -8.25 -4.72 -5.23
CA VAL A 124 -9.10 -5.90 -5.48
C VAL A 124 -10.50 -5.49 -5.94
N ALA A 125 -11.23 -6.44 -6.47
CA ALA A 125 -12.68 -6.36 -6.57
C ALA A 125 -13.30 -7.07 -5.36
N PHE A 126 -14.01 -6.31 -4.52
CA PHE A 126 -14.87 -6.85 -3.47
C PHE A 126 -16.21 -7.27 -4.08
N ILE A 127 -16.63 -8.50 -3.81
CA ILE A 127 -17.91 -9.04 -4.23
C ILE A 127 -18.80 -9.22 -3.01
N ASN A 128 -20.00 -8.61 -3.03
CA ASN A 128 -20.96 -8.79 -1.97
C ASN A 128 -21.70 -10.14 -2.19
N ARG A 129 -21.35 -11.16 -1.39
CA ARG A 129 -21.91 -12.53 -1.53
C ARG A 129 -23.43 -12.52 -1.40
N THR A 130 -23.98 -11.82 -0.40
CA THR A 130 -25.43 -11.71 -0.19
C THR A 130 -26.15 -11.11 -1.40
N VAL A 131 -25.55 -10.17 -2.10
CA VAL A 131 -26.12 -9.57 -3.31
C VAL A 131 -26.06 -10.55 -4.48
N PHE A 132 -24.95 -11.26 -4.65
CA PHE A 132 -24.79 -12.29 -5.68
C PHE A 132 -25.77 -13.44 -5.47
N ASP A 133 -25.94 -13.94 -4.25
CA ASP A 133 -26.94 -14.96 -3.91
C ASP A 133 -28.35 -14.53 -4.28
N LYS A 134 -28.74 -13.28 -3.94
CA LYS A 134 -30.06 -12.72 -4.31
C LYS A 134 -30.26 -12.58 -5.81
N ALA A 135 -29.18 -12.35 -6.56
CA ALA A 135 -29.21 -12.28 -8.01
C ALA A 135 -29.15 -13.66 -8.68
N GLY A 136 -28.93 -14.74 -7.91
CA GLY A 136 -28.76 -16.10 -8.43
C GLY A 136 -27.45 -16.26 -9.22
N LEU A 137 -26.43 -15.45 -8.94
CA LEU A 137 -25.14 -15.45 -9.62
C LEU A 137 -24.11 -16.28 -8.86
N PRO A 138 -23.30 -17.10 -9.54
CA PRO A 138 -22.14 -17.74 -8.94
C PRO A 138 -21.07 -16.69 -8.64
N LEU A 139 -20.24 -16.96 -7.62
CA LEU A 139 -19.08 -16.10 -7.33
C LEU A 139 -18.01 -16.30 -8.41
N PRO A 140 -17.57 -15.24 -9.09
CA PRO A 140 -16.47 -15.33 -10.05
C PRO A 140 -15.14 -15.44 -9.31
N GLY A 141 -14.20 -16.23 -9.84
CA GLY A 141 -12.80 -16.25 -9.38
C GLY A 141 -11.95 -15.17 -10.04
N GLU A 142 -12.35 -14.74 -11.24
CA GLU A 142 -11.75 -13.66 -12.03
C GLU A 142 -12.87 -12.86 -12.70
N LEU A 143 -12.55 -11.64 -13.08
CA LEU A 143 -13.49 -10.73 -13.76
C LEU A 143 -12.82 -10.15 -15.00
N ASP A 144 -13.59 -9.89 -16.05
CA ASP A 144 -13.20 -9.10 -17.22
C ASP A 144 -14.27 -8.05 -17.49
N LEU A 145 -13.88 -6.80 -17.76
CA LEU A 145 -14.83 -5.71 -18.01
C LEU A 145 -15.73 -5.99 -19.20
N GLY A 146 -15.19 -6.65 -20.24
CA GLY A 146 -15.97 -7.05 -21.42
C GLY A 146 -17.04 -8.10 -21.12
N GLU A 147 -16.87 -8.91 -20.08
CA GLU A 147 -17.81 -9.95 -19.67
C GLU A 147 -18.77 -9.50 -18.57
N LEU A 148 -18.52 -8.35 -17.94
CA LEU A 148 -19.34 -7.84 -16.83
C LEU A 148 -20.77 -7.50 -17.22
N GLU A 149 -21.07 -7.24 -18.49
CA GLU A 149 -22.40 -6.78 -18.91
C GLU A 149 -23.51 -7.76 -18.47
N ALA A 150 -23.30 -9.07 -18.65
CA ALA A 150 -24.27 -10.09 -18.24
C ALA A 150 -24.49 -10.10 -16.72
N ILE A 151 -23.41 -10.02 -15.94
CA ILE A 151 -23.46 -9.93 -14.47
C ILE A 151 -24.19 -8.66 -14.04
N VAL A 152 -23.88 -7.53 -14.67
CA VAL A 152 -24.50 -6.22 -14.40
C VAL A 152 -26.01 -6.25 -14.64
N GLN A 153 -26.49 -6.89 -15.71
CA GLN A 153 -27.93 -7.01 -16.00
C GLN A 153 -28.67 -7.76 -14.88
N GLU A 154 -28.09 -8.83 -14.33
CA GLU A 154 -28.68 -9.54 -13.20
C GLU A 154 -28.60 -8.74 -11.90
N LEU A 155 -27.44 -8.12 -11.63
CA LEU A 155 -27.27 -7.30 -10.43
C LEU A 155 -28.19 -6.07 -10.41
N LYS A 156 -28.51 -5.45 -11.56
CA LYS A 156 -29.45 -4.32 -11.67
C LYS A 156 -30.85 -4.66 -11.16
N LYS A 157 -31.21 -5.93 -11.08
CA LYS A 157 -32.52 -6.38 -10.56
C LYS A 157 -32.59 -6.31 -9.01
N VAL A 158 -31.42 -6.31 -8.35
CA VAL A 158 -31.33 -6.45 -6.88
C VAL A 158 -30.58 -5.33 -6.18
N VAL A 159 -29.74 -4.57 -6.88
CA VAL A 159 -28.98 -3.44 -6.29
C VAL A 159 -29.01 -2.20 -7.16
N GLN A 160 -28.76 -1.05 -6.52
CA GLN A 160 -28.71 0.24 -7.20
C GLN A 160 -27.44 0.40 -8.06
N TYR A 161 -26.31 -0.10 -7.56
CA TYR A 161 -25.01 0.04 -8.20
C TYR A 161 -24.41 -1.36 -8.43
N PRO A 162 -24.57 -1.97 -9.60
CA PRO A 162 -23.99 -3.28 -9.89
C PRO A 162 -22.48 -3.33 -9.68
N VAL A 163 -21.74 -2.39 -10.27
CA VAL A 163 -20.29 -2.26 -10.15
C VAL A 163 -19.94 -0.82 -9.85
N ALA A 164 -19.23 -0.59 -8.77
CA ALA A 164 -18.80 0.76 -8.35
C ALA A 164 -17.26 0.89 -8.36
N PHE A 165 -16.81 2.05 -8.87
CA PHE A 165 -15.40 2.36 -9.05
C PHE A 165 -15.16 3.86 -8.94
N ASP A 166 -14.08 4.29 -8.29
CA ASP A 166 -13.64 5.68 -8.23
C ASP A 166 -12.64 5.98 -9.35
N PHE A 167 -13.13 6.21 -10.56
CA PHE A 167 -12.26 6.49 -11.72
C PHE A 167 -11.48 7.80 -11.64
N THR A 168 -11.85 8.69 -10.75
CA THR A 168 -11.14 9.97 -10.61
C THR A 168 -9.95 9.89 -9.66
N SER A 169 -9.79 8.76 -9.00
CA SER A 169 -8.60 8.47 -8.19
C SER A 169 -7.44 7.99 -9.06
N PRO A 170 -6.31 8.71 -9.13
CA PRO A 170 -5.10 8.24 -9.82
C PRO A 170 -4.63 6.89 -9.33
N TYR A 171 -4.71 6.63 -8.02
CA TYR A 171 -4.38 5.33 -7.44
C TYR A 171 -5.24 4.22 -8.04
N MET A 172 -6.56 4.42 -8.13
CA MET A 172 -7.48 3.40 -8.65
C MET A 172 -7.37 3.23 -10.17
N MET A 173 -7.00 4.28 -10.91
CA MET A 173 -6.82 4.23 -12.36
C MET A 173 -5.44 3.73 -12.79
N PHE A 174 -4.45 3.78 -11.91
CA PHE A 174 -3.07 3.41 -12.24
C PHE A 174 -2.95 2.01 -12.88
N PRO A 175 -3.61 0.94 -12.40
CA PRO A 175 -3.52 -0.39 -12.99
C PRO A 175 -3.87 -0.43 -14.49
N TYR A 176 -4.82 0.38 -14.90
CA TYR A 176 -5.31 0.41 -16.28
C TYR A 176 -4.38 1.13 -17.24
N ILE A 177 -3.53 2.04 -16.72
CA ILE A 177 -2.55 2.81 -17.51
C ILE A 177 -1.10 2.35 -17.31
N SER A 178 -0.84 1.33 -16.51
CA SER A 178 0.52 0.94 -16.09
C SER A 178 1.27 0.10 -17.14
N ASP A 179 0.61 -0.39 -18.17
CA ASP A 179 1.21 -1.15 -19.24
C ASP A 179 0.99 -0.44 -20.59
N PRO A 180 2.09 -0.08 -21.29
CA PRO A 180 3.51 -0.12 -20.87
C PRO A 180 3.78 0.78 -19.66
N SER A 181 4.95 0.66 -19.03
CA SER A 181 5.29 1.43 -17.82
C SER A 181 5.07 2.94 -18.00
N PRO A 182 4.38 3.63 -17.05
CA PRO A 182 4.12 5.06 -17.13
C PRO A 182 5.29 5.90 -16.58
N VAL A 183 6.53 5.46 -16.82
CA VAL A 183 7.75 6.18 -16.44
C VAL A 183 8.42 6.72 -17.69
N GLY A 184 8.53 8.03 -17.77
CA GLY A 184 9.19 8.75 -18.86
C GLY A 184 10.64 9.08 -18.56
N GLU A 185 11.22 9.91 -19.42
CA GLU A 185 12.60 10.38 -19.29
C GLU A 185 12.83 11.06 -17.94
N GLY A 186 13.99 10.79 -17.34
CA GLY A 186 14.34 11.32 -16.01
C GLY A 186 13.51 10.73 -14.86
N GLY A 187 12.77 9.64 -15.08
CA GLY A 187 11.98 8.99 -14.05
C GLY A 187 10.63 9.65 -13.75
N ARG A 188 10.24 10.68 -14.52
CA ARG A 188 8.98 11.40 -14.35
C ARG A 188 7.76 10.57 -14.77
N PRO A 189 6.54 10.86 -14.26
CA PRO A 189 5.32 10.24 -14.78
C PRO A 189 5.13 10.53 -16.28
N PHE A 190 4.60 9.55 -17.01
CA PHE A 190 4.28 9.66 -18.42
C PHE A 190 2.81 9.30 -18.66
N LEU A 191 1.98 10.30 -18.93
CA LEU A 191 0.52 10.19 -19.06
C LEU A 191 0.02 10.34 -20.50
N SER A 192 0.81 10.91 -21.40
CA SER A 192 0.44 11.06 -22.80
C SER A 192 0.79 9.82 -23.62
N GLY A 193 0.31 9.80 -24.86
CA GLY A 193 0.56 8.70 -25.77
C GLY A 193 -0.66 7.82 -26.02
N ARG A 194 -0.64 7.13 -27.16
CA ARG A 194 -1.76 6.36 -27.66
C ARG A 194 -2.25 5.30 -26.69
N GLU A 195 -1.35 4.54 -26.09
CA GLU A 195 -1.70 3.44 -25.20
C GLU A 195 -2.42 3.92 -23.94
N ARG A 196 -2.05 5.11 -23.41
CA ARG A 196 -2.72 5.73 -22.27
C ARG A 196 -4.11 6.23 -22.62
N VAL A 197 -4.23 6.87 -23.78
CA VAL A 197 -5.51 7.36 -24.31
C VAL A 197 -6.46 6.17 -24.49
N GLU A 198 -6.04 5.12 -25.20
CA GLU A 198 -6.83 3.91 -25.44
C GLU A 198 -7.27 3.24 -24.13
N ALA A 199 -6.37 3.15 -23.14
CA ALA A 199 -6.69 2.54 -21.84
C ALA A 199 -7.76 3.33 -21.06
N VAL A 200 -7.65 4.66 -21.01
CA VAL A 200 -8.64 5.50 -20.33
C VAL A 200 -9.97 5.54 -21.11
N GLU A 201 -9.92 5.58 -22.46
CA GLU A 201 -11.12 5.50 -23.31
C GLU A 201 -11.86 4.17 -23.10
N ALA A 202 -11.15 3.05 -23.03
CA ALA A 202 -11.76 1.76 -22.76
C ALA A 202 -12.52 1.73 -21.42
N VAL A 203 -11.92 2.21 -20.33
CA VAL A 203 -12.62 2.32 -19.04
C VAL A 203 -13.82 3.28 -19.14
N LYS A 204 -13.66 4.40 -19.89
CA LYS A 204 -14.73 5.37 -20.10
C LYS A 204 -15.94 4.78 -20.83
N VAL A 205 -15.74 3.88 -21.80
CA VAL A 205 -16.83 3.19 -22.49
C VAL A 205 -17.71 2.42 -21.50
N TYR A 206 -17.15 1.68 -20.56
CA TYR A 206 -17.92 0.95 -19.55
C TYR A 206 -18.66 1.87 -18.56
N PHE A 207 -18.12 3.06 -18.31
CA PHE A 207 -18.84 4.10 -17.57
C PHE A 207 -20.00 4.69 -18.40
N ASP A 208 -19.75 5.09 -19.64
CA ASP A 208 -20.76 5.73 -20.50
C ASP A 208 -21.93 4.77 -20.81
N THR A 209 -21.68 3.45 -20.91
CA THR A 209 -22.69 2.42 -21.10
C THR A 209 -23.40 2.00 -19.81
N GLY A 210 -22.96 2.50 -18.65
CA GLY A 210 -23.55 2.21 -17.34
C GLY A 210 -23.26 0.80 -16.82
N VAL A 211 -22.20 0.16 -17.29
CA VAL A 211 -21.61 -1.05 -16.70
C VAL A 211 -20.91 -0.69 -15.40
N LEU A 212 -20.13 0.39 -15.41
CA LEU A 212 -19.45 0.93 -14.23
C LEU A 212 -20.19 2.16 -13.69
N SER A 213 -20.29 2.28 -12.37
CA SER A 213 -20.85 3.44 -11.70
C SER A 213 -19.75 4.22 -10.98
N ARG A 214 -19.69 5.53 -11.21
CA ARG A 214 -18.78 6.41 -10.47
C ARG A 214 -19.36 6.74 -9.10
N LEU A 215 -18.62 6.46 -8.06
CA LEU A 215 -18.95 6.86 -6.69
C LEU A 215 -17.68 7.35 -5.98
N GLU A 216 -17.83 8.41 -5.20
CA GLU A 216 -16.77 8.83 -4.28
C GLU A 216 -16.47 7.73 -3.26
N ARG A 217 -15.19 7.57 -2.92
CA ARG A 217 -14.70 6.48 -2.05
C ARG A 217 -15.46 6.37 -0.71
N ALA A 218 -15.71 7.48 -0.03
CA ALA A 218 -16.40 7.47 1.26
C ALA A 218 -17.86 6.98 1.13
N ALA A 219 -18.59 7.47 0.12
CA ALA A 219 -19.95 7.06 -0.18
C ALA A 219 -20.00 5.60 -0.62
N MET A 220 -19.07 5.17 -1.47
CA MET A 220 -18.95 3.81 -2.00
C MET A 220 -18.81 2.78 -0.87
N ASN A 221 -17.94 3.03 0.12
CA ASN A 221 -17.75 2.16 1.27
C ASN A 221 -19.03 1.98 2.11
N GLY A 222 -19.78 3.07 2.33
CA GLY A 222 -21.07 3.02 3.02
C GLY A 222 -22.14 2.26 2.26
N LEU A 223 -22.25 2.49 0.96
CA LEU A 223 -23.21 1.81 0.09
C LEU A 223 -22.91 0.32 -0.03
N PHE A 224 -21.64 -0.08 -0.11
CA PHE A 224 -21.24 -1.49 -0.16
C PHE A 224 -21.61 -2.22 1.14
N ARG A 225 -21.32 -1.64 2.31
CA ARG A 225 -21.74 -2.19 3.61
C ARG A 225 -23.26 -2.36 3.73
N ASN A 226 -24.03 -1.47 3.12
CA ASN A 226 -25.49 -1.50 3.13
C ASN A 226 -26.10 -2.37 2.02
N GLY A 227 -25.30 -3.16 1.31
CA GLY A 227 -25.78 -4.07 0.26
C GLY A 227 -26.38 -3.35 -0.95
N LYS A 228 -25.91 -2.11 -1.25
CA LYS A 228 -26.37 -1.33 -2.41
C LYS A 228 -25.43 -1.44 -3.62
N ILE A 229 -24.30 -2.11 -3.44
CA ILE A 229 -23.29 -2.36 -4.46
C ILE A 229 -23.04 -3.86 -4.53
N GLY A 230 -23.00 -4.42 -5.75
CA GLY A 230 -22.70 -5.83 -6.00
C GLY A 230 -21.19 -6.11 -6.03
N ILE A 231 -20.46 -5.33 -6.84
CA ILE A 231 -19.01 -5.39 -6.99
C ILE A 231 -18.44 -4.00 -6.72
N MET A 232 -17.38 -3.92 -5.90
CA MET A 232 -16.71 -2.67 -5.59
C MET A 232 -15.20 -2.81 -5.80
N LEU A 233 -14.61 -1.96 -6.65
CA LEU A 233 -13.17 -1.91 -6.83
C LEU A 233 -12.54 -0.99 -5.78
N GLN A 234 -11.67 -1.55 -4.94
CA GLN A 234 -11.06 -0.84 -3.81
C GLN A 234 -9.77 -1.56 -3.33
N GLY A 235 -9.01 -0.93 -2.44
CA GLY A 235 -7.88 -1.58 -1.78
C GLY A 235 -8.33 -2.56 -0.69
N SER A 236 -7.60 -3.67 -0.55
CA SER A 236 -7.88 -4.73 0.44
C SER A 236 -7.86 -4.22 1.89
N TYR A 237 -7.25 -3.05 2.15
CA TYR A 237 -7.28 -2.38 3.46
C TYR A 237 -8.70 -2.09 3.98
N MET A 238 -9.72 -2.25 3.14
CA MET A 238 -11.13 -2.12 3.56
C MET A 238 -11.70 -3.42 4.14
N ALA A 239 -11.04 -4.57 3.94
CA ALA A 239 -11.54 -5.88 4.34
C ALA A 239 -11.82 -5.95 5.85
N GLU A 240 -10.92 -5.45 6.70
CA GLU A 240 -11.11 -5.37 8.15
C GLU A 240 -12.41 -4.65 8.52
N LYS A 241 -12.68 -3.49 7.91
CA LYS A 241 -13.89 -2.68 8.18
C LYS A 241 -15.16 -3.36 7.72
N PHE A 242 -15.10 -4.16 6.65
CA PHE A 242 -16.23 -4.94 6.16
C PHE A 242 -16.46 -6.19 7.02
N ALA A 243 -15.40 -6.88 7.42
CA ALA A 243 -15.48 -8.01 8.35
C ALA A 243 -16.02 -7.57 9.71
N ALA A 244 -15.53 -6.45 10.28
CA ALA A 244 -16.03 -5.87 11.52
C ALA A 244 -17.53 -5.47 11.45
N ALA A 245 -18.02 -5.16 10.26
CA ALA A 245 -19.45 -4.91 10.02
C ALA A 245 -20.26 -6.19 9.73
N ASN A 246 -19.68 -7.38 9.87
CA ASN A 246 -20.26 -8.68 9.56
C ASN A 246 -20.77 -8.77 8.10
N LEU A 247 -20.11 -8.09 7.16
CA LEU A 247 -20.45 -8.19 5.75
C LEU A 247 -19.87 -9.50 5.19
N ASP A 248 -20.70 -10.25 4.48
CA ASP A 248 -20.26 -11.44 3.75
C ASP A 248 -19.76 -11.02 2.36
N PHE A 249 -18.45 -11.14 2.14
CA PHE A 249 -17.79 -10.72 0.90
C PHE A 249 -16.73 -11.71 0.44
N ALA A 250 -16.36 -11.61 -0.83
CA ALA A 250 -15.16 -12.21 -1.39
C ALA A 250 -14.25 -11.10 -1.96
N MET A 251 -12.96 -11.39 -2.08
CA MET A 251 -11.99 -10.58 -2.81
C MET A 251 -11.49 -11.37 -4.01
N VAL A 252 -11.42 -10.74 -5.17
CA VAL A 252 -10.82 -11.31 -6.38
C VAL A 252 -9.92 -10.24 -7.02
N PRO A 253 -9.00 -10.61 -7.94
CA PRO A 253 -8.22 -9.63 -8.68
C PRO A 253 -9.10 -8.55 -9.34
N LEU A 254 -8.51 -7.38 -9.62
CA LEU A 254 -9.20 -6.36 -10.43
C LEU A 254 -9.66 -6.96 -11.76
N PRO A 255 -10.80 -6.47 -12.31
CA PRO A 255 -11.26 -6.91 -13.62
C PRO A 255 -10.21 -6.64 -14.70
N ASP A 256 -9.95 -7.64 -15.51
CA ASP A 256 -9.19 -7.50 -16.74
C ASP A 256 -9.91 -6.53 -17.71
N LEU A 257 -9.20 -5.96 -18.63
CA LEU A 257 -9.74 -5.05 -19.62
C LEU A 257 -9.65 -5.69 -21.02
N GLU A 258 -10.78 -6.26 -21.48
CA GLU A 258 -10.90 -6.89 -22.79
C GLU A 258 -9.81 -7.95 -23.04
N GLY A 259 -9.60 -8.85 -22.08
CA GLY A 259 -8.58 -9.90 -22.11
C GLY A 259 -7.17 -9.44 -21.75
N ARG A 260 -6.94 -8.13 -21.55
CA ARG A 260 -5.67 -7.61 -21.04
C ARG A 260 -5.65 -7.74 -19.52
N LYS A 261 -4.69 -8.46 -18.98
CA LYS A 261 -4.51 -8.65 -17.55
C LYS A 261 -4.24 -7.33 -16.85
N ILE A 262 -5.05 -6.99 -15.86
CA ILE A 262 -4.91 -5.81 -15.01
C ILE A 262 -4.29 -6.22 -13.69
N ARG A 263 -3.13 -5.65 -13.39
CA ARG A 263 -2.37 -5.94 -12.19
C ARG A 263 -2.69 -4.89 -11.12
N GLY A 264 -3.36 -5.31 -10.05
CA GLY A 264 -3.67 -4.42 -8.92
C GLY A 264 -2.40 -3.82 -8.30
N VAL A 265 -2.48 -2.56 -7.86
CA VAL A 265 -1.36 -1.94 -7.14
C VAL A 265 -1.22 -2.56 -5.77
N ILE A 266 -0.02 -3.05 -5.47
CA ILE A 266 0.40 -3.44 -4.12
C ILE A 266 0.76 -2.15 -3.38
N ASP A 267 0.13 -1.93 -2.23
CA ASP A 267 0.39 -0.81 -1.32
C ASP A 267 1.03 -1.38 -0.05
N SER A 268 2.35 -1.43 -0.03
CA SER A 268 3.08 -2.07 1.07
C SER A 268 3.63 -1.05 2.08
N LYS A 269 3.87 -1.54 3.29
CA LYS A 269 4.46 -0.77 4.39
C LYS A 269 5.68 -1.52 4.91
N GLY A 270 6.72 -0.75 5.23
CA GLY A 270 7.98 -1.26 5.75
C GLY A 270 8.61 -0.29 6.74
N PHE A 271 9.60 -0.75 7.47
CA PHE A 271 10.31 0.06 8.44
C PHE A 271 11.62 0.61 7.89
N ALA A 272 11.71 1.92 7.71
CA ALA A 272 12.95 2.62 7.43
C ALA A 272 13.71 2.95 8.73
N LEU A 273 15.04 2.87 8.70
CA LEU A 273 15.94 3.13 9.81
C LEU A 273 16.74 4.41 9.55
N PHE A 274 17.01 5.21 10.59
CA PHE A 274 17.58 6.55 10.40
C PHE A 274 18.83 6.85 11.22
N LYS A 275 19.14 6.07 12.28
CA LYS A 275 20.28 6.34 13.17
C LYS A 275 21.22 5.14 13.23
N GLU A 276 22.48 5.36 12.87
CA GLU A 276 23.50 4.31 12.88
C GLU A 276 23.74 3.74 14.28
N GLU A 277 23.73 4.59 15.31
CA GLU A 277 23.95 4.20 16.71
C GLU A 277 22.88 3.25 17.27
N SER A 278 21.67 3.25 16.71
CA SER A 278 20.56 2.38 17.11
C SER A 278 20.24 1.29 16.07
N TYR A 279 21.01 1.17 14.99
CA TYR A 279 20.74 0.24 13.89
C TYR A 279 20.46 -1.19 14.37
N ALA A 280 21.38 -1.75 15.17
CA ALA A 280 21.25 -3.13 15.65
C ALA A 280 19.98 -3.35 16.50
N GLN A 281 19.64 -2.39 17.34
CA GLN A 281 18.44 -2.44 18.18
C GLN A 281 17.16 -2.29 17.35
N SER A 282 17.19 -1.42 16.35
CA SER A 282 16.09 -1.20 15.40
C SER A 282 15.81 -2.47 14.58
N ILE A 283 16.85 -3.15 14.09
CA ILE A 283 16.72 -4.45 13.42
C ILE A 283 16.15 -5.52 14.37
N GLU A 284 16.65 -5.57 15.61
CA GLU A 284 16.14 -6.52 16.61
C GLU A 284 14.66 -6.28 16.92
N PHE A 285 14.26 -5.00 17.05
CA PHE A 285 12.86 -4.65 17.27
C PHE A 285 11.98 -4.96 16.03
N ALA A 286 12.44 -4.64 14.82
CA ALA A 286 11.73 -4.95 13.59
C ALA A 286 11.50 -6.46 13.44
N ARG A 287 12.52 -7.28 13.68
CA ARG A 287 12.39 -8.76 13.66
C ARG A 287 11.41 -9.27 14.70
N TYR A 288 11.49 -8.76 15.94
CA TYR A 288 10.58 -9.12 17.01
C TYR A 288 9.12 -8.77 16.65
N LEU A 289 8.90 -7.60 16.05
CA LEU A 289 7.60 -7.15 15.58
C LEU A 289 7.06 -8.05 14.47
N MET A 290 7.91 -8.45 13.51
CA MET A 290 7.56 -9.38 12.44
C MET A 290 7.17 -10.76 12.99
N GLU A 291 7.89 -11.30 13.95
CA GLU A 291 7.58 -12.59 14.60
C GLU A 291 6.22 -12.60 15.32
N LYS A 292 5.73 -11.44 15.75
CA LYS A 292 4.42 -11.28 16.43
C LYS A 292 3.29 -10.87 15.48
N SER A 293 3.56 -10.69 14.19
CA SER A 293 2.63 -10.07 13.24
C SER A 293 1.54 -11.00 12.72
N GLU A 294 1.56 -12.30 13.01
CA GLU A 294 0.51 -13.23 12.55
C GLU A 294 -0.88 -12.78 12.99
N ALA A 295 -1.04 -12.44 14.28
CA ALA A 295 -2.30 -11.93 14.82
C ALA A 295 -2.69 -10.59 14.17
N PHE A 296 -1.72 -9.69 13.96
CA PHE A 296 -1.94 -8.43 13.26
C PHE A 296 -2.41 -8.64 11.82
N CYS A 297 -1.70 -9.47 11.06
CA CYS A 297 -2.06 -9.76 9.67
C CYS A 297 -3.45 -10.40 9.57
N GLY A 298 -3.78 -11.34 10.46
CA GLY A 298 -5.11 -11.94 10.51
C GLY A 298 -6.22 -10.95 10.89
N GLN A 299 -6.00 -10.13 11.92
CA GLN A 299 -6.97 -9.13 12.39
C GLN A 299 -7.25 -8.05 11.35
N TYR A 300 -6.20 -7.51 10.72
CA TYR A 300 -6.28 -6.37 9.80
C TYR A 300 -6.31 -6.77 8.32
N TRP A 301 -6.41 -8.08 8.03
CA TRP A 301 -6.45 -8.59 6.65
C TRP A 301 -5.24 -8.13 5.82
N LYS A 302 -4.03 -8.23 6.40
CA LYS A 302 -2.77 -7.86 5.75
C LYS A 302 -2.02 -9.08 5.26
N TYR A 303 -1.27 -8.92 4.20
CA TYR A 303 -0.35 -9.95 3.72
C TYR A 303 1.06 -9.69 4.26
N PRO A 304 1.66 -10.63 4.99
CA PRO A 304 3.03 -10.49 5.51
C PRO A 304 4.05 -10.59 4.37
N LEU A 305 5.07 -9.73 4.38
CA LEU A 305 6.11 -9.67 3.33
C LEU A 305 7.41 -10.37 3.73
N PHE A 306 7.41 -11.20 4.76
CA PHE A 306 8.55 -11.98 5.22
C PHE A 306 8.18 -13.46 5.42
N GLU A 307 9.17 -14.36 5.29
CA GLU A 307 8.95 -15.79 5.10
C GLU A 307 8.45 -16.54 6.35
N THR A 308 8.55 -15.94 7.54
CA THR A 308 8.27 -16.65 8.81
C THR A 308 6.80 -16.64 9.23
N VAL A 309 5.95 -15.86 8.57
CA VAL A 309 4.51 -15.77 8.83
C VAL A 309 3.73 -16.11 7.57
N GLN A 310 2.75 -16.99 7.75
CA GLN A 310 1.90 -17.43 6.64
C GLN A 310 0.72 -16.46 6.49
N GLY A 311 0.54 -15.92 5.28
CA GLY A 311 -0.60 -15.07 4.92
C GLY A 311 -1.84 -15.86 4.54
N ASP A 312 -2.94 -15.16 4.31
CA ASP A 312 -4.14 -15.74 3.70
C ASP A 312 -3.83 -16.20 2.27
N PRO A 313 -4.10 -17.49 1.91
CA PRO A 313 -3.73 -18.05 0.60
C PRO A 313 -4.40 -17.35 -0.60
N GLU A 314 -5.62 -16.83 -0.42
CA GLU A 314 -6.31 -16.11 -1.49
C GLU A 314 -5.70 -14.73 -1.70
N LEU A 315 -5.39 -14.02 -0.61
CA LEU A 315 -4.70 -12.75 -0.67
C LEU A 315 -3.27 -12.91 -1.23
N GLU A 316 -2.57 -14.00 -0.89
CA GLU A 316 -1.27 -14.35 -1.48
C GLU A 316 -1.36 -14.49 -3.00
N ARG A 317 -2.35 -15.24 -3.50
CA ARG A 317 -2.58 -15.41 -4.93
C ARG A 317 -2.83 -14.08 -5.64
N ILE A 318 -3.61 -13.18 -5.03
CA ILE A 318 -3.89 -11.86 -5.61
C ILE A 318 -2.63 -11.00 -5.61
N ILE A 319 -1.87 -10.95 -4.52
CA ILE A 319 -0.64 -10.17 -4.41
C ILE A 319 0.42 -10.68 -5.39
N ALA A 320 0.56 -11.99 -5.58
CA ALA A 320 1.50 -12.54 -6.55
C ALA A 320 1.21 -12.10 -8.00
N SER A 321 -0.03 -11.70 -8.31
CA SER A 321 -0.41 -11.14 -9.61
C SER A 321 -0.33 -9.60 -9.66
N GLY A 322 0.01 -8.94 -8.55
CA GLY A 322 0.03 -7.50 -8.42
C GLY A 322 1.24 -6.81 -9.06
N GLN A 323 1.31 -5.51 -8.87
CA GLN A 323 2.45 -4.68 -9.26
C GLN A 323 2.66 -3.54 -8.26
N TYR A 324 3.87 -3.07 -8.13
CA TYR A 324 4.16 -1.85 -7.38
C TYR A 324 4.03 -0.61 -8.28
N MET A 325 3.68 0.53 -7.66
CA MET A 325 3.85 1.82 -8.34
C MET A 325 5.34 2.18 -8.38
N PRO A 326 5.77 2.95 -9.40
CA PRO A 326 7.12 3.49 -9.38
C PRO A 326 7.38 4.31 -8.11
N ASN A 327 8.50 4.03 -7.46
CA ASN A 327 8.89 4.64 -6.18
C ASN A 327 9.93 5.76 -6.31
N GLY A 328 10.17 6.27 -7.52
CA GLY A 328 11.10 7.38 -7.78
C GLY A 328 10.75 8.63 -6.95
N PRO A 329 11.75 9.46 -6.56
CA PRO A 329 11.52 10.67 -5.77
C PRO A 329 10.49 11.58 -6.44
N GLY A 330 9.42 11.93 -5.71
CA GLY A 330 8.37 12.81 -6.21
C GLY A 330 7.40 12.18 -7.23
N TYR A 331 7.66 10.97 -7.74
CA TYR A 331 6.86 10.36 -8.80
C TYR A 331 5.37 10.29 -8.45
N GLN A 332 5.02 9.71 -7.31
CA GLN A 332 3.62 9.55 -6.92
C GLN A 332 2.91 10.89 -6.71
N ALA A 333 3.58 11.85 -6.08
CA ALA A 333 3.02 13.17 -5.84
C ALA A 333 2.70 13.88 -7.17
N MET A 334 3.67 13.89 -8.11
CA MET A 334 3.50 14.48 -9.44
C MET A 334 2.43 13.78 -10.25
N LEU A 335 2.42 12.43 -10.23
CA LEU A 335 1.38 11.64 -10.90
C LEU A 335 -0.01 12.05 -10.40
N PHE A 336 -0.20 12.12 -9.09
CA PHE A 336 -1.52 12.41 -8.51
C PHE A 336 -1.94 13.85 -8.79
N GLU A 337 -1.03 14.80 -8.65
CA GLU A 337 -1.29 16.22 -8.90
C GLU A 337 -1.69 16.50 -10.36
N ALA A 338 -1.06 15.80 -11.31
CA ALA A 338 -1.36 15.98 -12.74
C ALA A 338 -2.57 15.16 -13.20
N PHE A 339 -2.70 13.91 -12.74
CA PHE A 339 -3.66 12.97 -13.30
C PHE A 339 -5.07 13.14 -12.74
N GLU A 340 -5.22 13.46 -11.44
CA GLU A 340 -6.54 13.61 -10.83
C GLU A 340 -7.42 14.67 -11.51
N PRO A 341 -6.94 15.91 -11.78
CA PRO A 341 -7.73 16.90 -12.50
C PRO A 341 -8.08 16.45 -13.93
N ALA A 342 -7.17 15.74 -14.62
CA ALA A 342 -7.43 15.20 -15.94
C ALA A 342 -8.54 14.15 -15.92
N LEU A 343 -8.49 13.21 -14.97
CA LEU A 343 -9.56 12.21 -14.79
C LEU A 343 -10.90 12.86 -14.45
N GLN A 344 -10.91 13.86 -13.57
CA GLN A 344 -12.13 14.61 -13.26
C GLN A 344 -12.72 15.29 -14.51
N ALA A 345 -11.89 15.92 -15.35
CA ALA A 345 -12.33 16.56 -16.60
C ALA A 345 -12.88 15.55 -17.62
N ILE A 346 -12.22 14.37 -17.74
CA ILE A 346 -12.65 13.29 -18.64
C ILE A 346 -14.02 12.74 -18.23
N PHE A 347 -14.15 12.32 -16.97
CA PHE A 347 -15.36 11.63 -16.49
C PHE A 347 -16.53 12.58 -16.16
N SER A 348 -16.29 13.89 -16.10
CA SER A 348 -17.36 14.89 -16.11
C SER A 348 -17.80 15.28 -17.52
N GLY A 349 -17.09 14.85 -18.56
CA GLY A 349 -17.35 15.24 -19.95
C GLY A 349 -16.85 16.65 -20.31
N ALA A 350 -16.08 17.28 -19.43
CA ALA A 350 -15.53 18.64 -19.68
C ALA A 350 -14.41 18.64 -20.74
N MET A 351 -13.66 17.54 -20.87
CA MET A 351 -12.61 17.37 -21.87
C MET A 351 -12.62 15.97 -22.48
N GLY A 352 -12.13 15.85 -23.71
CA GLY A 352 -11.80 14.56 -24.31
C GLY A 352 -10.57 13.94 -23.65
N VAL A 353 -10.45 12.60 -23.73
CA VAL A 353 -9.39 11.85 -23.06
C VAL A 353 -8.00 12.32 -23.50
N GLU A 354 -7.75 12.37 -24.81
CA GLU A 354 -6.45 12.78 -25.35
C GLU A 354 -6.07 14.21 -24.92
N GLN A 355 -7.02 15.15 -25.00
CA GLN A 355 -6.79 16.55 -24.61
C GLN A 355 -6.42 16.66 -23.11
N ALA A 356 -7.14 15.96 -22.25
CA ALA A 356 -6.92 16.01 -20.81
C ALA A 356 -5.57 15.37 -20.42
N LEU A 357 -5.22 14.22 -21.01
CA LEU A 357 -3.95 13.55 -20.73
C LEU A 357 -2.75 14.34 -21.27
N ASN A 358 -2.86 14.95 -22.46
CA ASN A 358 -1.82 15.83 -22.99
C ASN A 358 -1.65 17.08 -22.13
N GLY A 359 -2.74 17.64 -21.57
CA GLY A 359 -2.68 18.74 -20.61
C GLY A 359 -1.96 18.36 -19.32
N ALA A 360 -2.27 17.19 -18.77
CA ALA A 360 -1.59 16.63 -17.58
C ALA A 360 -0.10 16.40 -17.86
N GLN A 361 0.26 15.87 -19.04
CA GLN A 361 1.66 15.70 -19.44
C GLN A 361 2.39 17.03 -19.55
N GLY A 362 1.77 18.04 -20.17
CA GLY A 362 2.34 19.39 -20.26
C GLY A 362 2.61 20.02 -18.88
N TYR A 363 1.74 19.76 -17.90
CA TYR A 363 1.97 20.17 -16.51
C TYR A 363 3.18 19.43 -15.91
N ILE A 364 3.27 18.11 -16.07
CA ILE A 364 4.43 17.33 -15.61
C ILE A 364 5.72 17.86 -16.23
N ASP A 365 5.75 18.06 -17.56
CA ASP A 365 6.93 18.50 -18.30
C ASP A 365 7.43 19.88 -17.88
N SER A 366 6.53 20.74 -17.39
CA SER A 366 6.86 22.09 -16.92
C SER A 366 7.26 22.17 -15.46
N THR A 367 6.94 21.14 -14.66
CA THR A 367 7.06 21.17 -13.19
C THR A 367 8.14 20.21 -12.68
N TRP A 368 8.36 19.08 -13.36
CA TRP A 368 9.36 18.07 -13.00
C TRP A 368 10.78 18.62 -13.18
#